data_1cdeea26033e3fbb11219e21e53df7cc
#
_entry.id   1cdeea26033e3fbb11219e21e53df7cc
#
_cell.length_a   1.000
_cell.length_b   1.000
_cell.length_c   1.000
_cell.angle_alpha   90.00
_cell.angle_beta   90.00
_cell.angle_gamma   90.00
#
_symmetry.space_group_name_H-M   'P 1'
#
loop_
_entity.id
_entity.type
_entity.pdbx_description
1 polymer ?
#
loop_
_entity_poly.entity_id
_entity_poly.type
_entity_poly.pdbx_seq_one_letter_code
_entity_poly.pdbx_strand_id
1 'polypeptide(L)'
;MKTLFTALAEELSAGRGAVVATVVASRGSTPRGPGARMLVRADGSALGTVGGGAVELEAARLARDLCREGRSMTKTYRLTNTQAGDLGMVCGGEADILFQYVAPADLPQVQKILRALEDRTEPRWLVTAFALDSWRWGLCDGAGSCPDLGGIPGERLLPLLGKRPALGEGDPALFVQLLAPAGTVYLFGAGHVGLALVHLLALTEFPVVVYDQRPAPPDGIPEAVRVVQGPYEDALSRLEAIGPEDYVVIMTPGHQGDYEILRQVLRTPARYVGCIGSRRKIAATRERLLADGFSEADFARVHAPIGLDIGGETPQEIALSVAAQLVACRAGKPTRREDRP
;
A
#
# COMPACT_ATOMS: atom_id res chain seq x y z
N MET A 1 3.84 -3.14 -3.99
CA MET A 1 4.76 -2.53 -5.00
C MET A 1 6.23 -2.76 -4.63
N LYS A 2 6.66 -2.44 -3.42
CA LYS A 2 8.05 -2.66 -2.96
C LYS A 2 8.51 -4.10 -3.18
N THR A 3 7.76 -5.09 -2.70
CA THR A 3 8.05 -6.53 -2.89
C THR A 3 8.31 -6.91 -4.34
N LEU A 4 7.51 -6.39 -5.28
CA LEU A 4 7.67 -6.67 -6.71
C LEU A 4 8.96 -6.06 -7.27
N PHE A 5 9.24 -4.79 -6.95
CA PHE A 5 10.47 -4.14 -7.42
C PHE A 5 11.74 -4.70 -6.75
N THR A 6 11.64 -5.19 -5.49
CA THR A 6 12.74 -5.91 -4.84
C THR A 6 13.04 -7.21 -5.59
N ALA A 7 12.02 -8.03 -5.86
CA ALA A 7 12.19 -9.26 -6.64
C ALA A 7 12.72 -8.99 -8.06
N LEU A 8 12.28 -7.90 -8.70
CA LEU A 8 12.84 -7.48 -9.99
C LEU A 8 14.33 -7.12 -9.87
N ALA A 9 14.72 -6.35 -8.86
CA ALA A 9 16.13 -5.98 -8.64
C ALA A 9 17.02 -7.21 -8.40
N GLU A 10 16.51 -8.22 -7.70
CA GLU A 10 17.20 -9.51 -7.51
C GLU A 10 17.46 -10.24 -8.85
N GLU A 11 16.45 -10.31 -9.73
CA GLU A 11 16.61 -10.88 -11.05
C GLU A 11 17.66 -10.14 -11.89
N LEU A 12 17.54 -8.81 -11.94
CA LEU A 12 18.46 -7.98 -12.72
C LEU A 12 19.90 -8.04 -12.17
N SER A 13 20.07 -8.11 -10.84
CA SER A 13 21.37 -8.26 -10.20
C SER A 13 22.03 -9.62 -10.52
N ALA A 14 21.20 -10.64 -10.75
CA ALA A 14 21.65 -11.97 -11.20
C ALA A 14 21.87 -12.06 -12.72
N GLY A 15 21.82 -10.93 -13.44
CA GLY A 15 22.01 -10.86 -14.89
C GLY A 15 20.81 -11.38 -15.71
N ARG A 16 19.64 -11.54 -15.09
CA ARG A 16 18.43 -12.00 -15.77
C ARG A 16 17.44 -10.88 -15.98
N GLY A 17 16.89 -10.76 -17.18
CA GLY A 17 15.77 -9.87 -17.46
C GLY A 17 14.44 -10.46 -16.99
N ALA A 18 13.44 -9.59 -16.83
CA ALA A 18 12.08 -10.01 -16.47
C ALA A 18 11.04 -9.08 -17.13
N VAL A 19 9.78 -9.49 -17.16
CA VAL A 19 8.69 -8.66 -17.65
C VAL A 19 7.81 -8.20 -16.50
N VAL A 20 7.54 -6.89 -16.46
CA VAL A 20 6.54 -6.30 -15.57
C VAL A 20 5.28 -6.03 -16.38
N ALA A 21 4.22 -6.81 -16.11
CA ALA A 21 2.89 -6.57 -16.65
C ALA A 21 2.16 -5.56 -15.73
N THR A 22 1.63 -4.48 -16.30
CA THR A 22 0.93 -3.41 -15.55
C THR A 22 -0.42 -3.13 -16.18
N VAL A 23 -1.50 -3.16 -15.41
CA VAL A 23 -2.81 -2.65 -15.84
C VAL A 23 -2.73 -1.13 -15.89
N VAL A 24 -2.89 -0.52 -17.07
CA VAL A 24 -2.79 0.94 -17.24
C VAL A 24 -4.14 1.59 -17.43
N ALA A 25 -5.12 0.85 -17.98
CA ALA A 25 -6.50 1.31 -18.07
C ALA A 25 -7.46 0.13 -17.84
N SER A 26 -8.65 0.43 -17.34
CA SER A 26 -9.73 -0.53 -17.21
C SER A 26 -11.09 0.14 -17.45
N ARG A 27 -11.99 -0.57 -18.12
CA ARG A 27 -13.35 -0.12 -18.42
C ARG A 27 -14.34 -1.22 -18.05
N GLY A 28 -15.50 -0.85 -17.53
CA GLY A 28 -16.49 -1.81 -17.05
C GLY A 28 -16.02 -2.58 -15.80
N SER A 29 -16.53 -3.81 -15.62
CA SER A 29 -16.17 -4.65 -14.47
C SER A 29 -14.90 -5.43 -14.76
N THR A 30 -13.80 -5.05 -14.10
CA THR A 30 -12.49 -5.72 -14.19
C THR A 30 -12.04 -6.22 -12.82
N PRO A 31 -11.36 -7.36 -12.73
CA PRO A 31 -10.89 -7.91 -11.45
C PRO A 31 -9.86 -7.02 -10.74
N ARG A 32 -9.08 -6.26 -11.51
CA ARG A 32 -8.07 -5.32 -10.99
C ARG A 32 -8.10 -4.02 -11.80
N GLY A 33 -7.92 -2.91 -11.10
CA GLY A 33 -7.83 -1.57 -11.70
C GLY A 33 -6.41 -1.17 -12.10
N PRO A 34 -6.27 0.04 -12.69
CA PRO A 34 -4.98 0.61 -13.07
C PRO A 34 -3.99 0.64 -11.89
N GLY A 35 -2.74 0.33 -12.18
CA GLY A 35 -1.66 0.23 -11.20
C GLY A 35 -1.40 -1.18 -10.66
N ALA A 36 -2.30 -2.15 -10.90
CA ALA A 36 -2.04 -3.56 -10.60
C ALA A 36 -0.87 -4.08 -11.45
N ARG A 37 0.02 -4.85 -10.83
CA ARG A 37 1.24 -5.35 -11.48
C ARG A 37 1.49 -6.82 -11.20
N MET A 38 2.13 -7.46 -12.17
CA MET A 38 2.65 -8.81 -12.07
C MET A 38 4.06 -8.83 -12.69
N LEU A 39 5.04 -9.32 -11.92
CA LEU A 39 6.38 -9.64 -12.39
C LEU A 39 6.38 -11.06 -12.92
N VAL A 40 6.87 -11.29 -14.12
CA VAL A 40 7.04 -12.64 -14.71
C VAL A 40 8.51 -12.83 -15.10
N ARG A 41 9.08 -13.94 -14.63
CA ARG A 41 10.45 -14.32 -14.89
C ARG A 41 10.56 -15.22 -16.12
N ALA A 42 11.77 -15.43 -16.61
CA ALA A 42 12.04 -16.28 -17.78
C ALA A 42 11.63 -17.75 -17.60
N ASP A 43 11.62 -18.25 -16.36
CA ASP A 43 11.16 -19.59 -16.01
C ASP A 43 9.63 -19.72 -15.99
N GLY A 44 8.91 -18.58 -16.07
CA GLY A 44 7.46 -18.49 -16.02
C GLY A 44 6.90 -18.33 -14.61
N SER A 45 7.74 -18.27 -13.57
CA SER A 45 7.27 -17.93 -12.23
C SER A 45 6.79 -16.47 -12.18
N ALA A 46 5.70 -16.21 -11.44
CA ALA A 46 5.09 -14.91 -11.36
C ALA A 46 4.94 -14.43 -9.90
N LEU A 47 5.00 -13.11 -9.70
CA LEU A 47 4.76 -12.44 -8.42
C LEU A 47 3.80 -11.26 -8.64
N GLY A 48 2.74 -11.18 -7.85
CA GLY A 48 1.68 -10.17 -8.03
C GLY A 48 0.57 -10.66 -8.95
N THR A 49 -0.33 -9.76 -9.36
CA THR A 49 -1.51 -10.13 -10.16
C THR A 49 -2.02 -8.98 -11.02
N VAL A 50 -2.49 -9.27 -12.21
CA VAL A 50 -3.17 -8.33 -13.12
C VAL A 50 -4.69 -8.58 -13.21
N GLY A 51 -5.22 -9.56 -12.45
CA GLY A 51 -6.67 -9.77 -12.42
C GLY A 51 -7.14 -11.17 -12.06
N GLY A 52 -6.24 -12.16 -12.04
CA GLY A 52 -6.59 -13.56 -11.76
C GLY A 52 -7.27 -14.29 -12.94
N GLY A 53 -7.55 -15.57 -12.73
CA GLY A 53 -8.21 -16.41 -13.73
C GLY A 53 -7.43 -16.57 -15.03
N ALA A 54 -8.17 -16.75 -16.11
CA ALA A 54 -7.60 -17.05 -17.42
C ALA A 54 -6.82 -15.87 -18.03
N VAL A 55 -7.24 -14.61 -17.75
CA VAL A 55 -6.50 -13.42 -18.20
C VAL A 55 -5.10 -13.41 -17.61
N GLU A 56 -4.98 -13.72 -16.32
CA GLU A 56 -3.68 -13.79 -15.66
C GLU A 56 -2.81 -14.91 -16.22
N LEU A 57 -3.40 -16.09 -16.45
CA LEU A 57 -2.68 -17.21 -17.05
C LEU A 57 -2.17 -16.88 -18.46
N GLU A 58 -3.01 -16.25 -19.28
CA GLU A 58 -2.61 -15.82 -20.63
C GLU A 58 -1.57 -14.70 -20.57
N ALA A 59 -1.77 -13.72 -19.69
CA ALA A 59 -0.81 -12.63 -19.48
C ALA A 59 0.56 -13.16 -18.99
N ALA A 60 0.58 -14.14 -18.10
CA ALA A 60 1.81 -14.76 -17.65
C ALA A 60 2.54 -15.54 -18.76
N ARG A 61 1.79 -16.28 -19.62
CA ARG A 61 2.36 -16.95 -20.78
C ARG A 61 2.97 -15.95 -21.76
N LEU A 62 2.22 -14.92 -22.12
CA LEU A 62 2.70 -13.86 -23.02
C LEU A 62 3.93 -13.16 -22.44
N ALA A 63 3.90 -12.79 -21.15
CA ALA A 63 5.03 -12.15 -20.48
C ALA A 63 6.29 -13.01 -20.47
N ARG A 64 6.16 -14.32 -20.25
CA ARG A 64 7.28 -15.27 -20.33
C ARG A 64 7.90 -15.31 -21.72
N ASP A 65 7.06 -15.31 -22.78
CA ASP A 65 7.55 -15.36 -24.15
C ASP A 65 8.26 -14.04 -24.51
N LEU A 66 7.67 -12.88 -24.13
CA LEU A 66 8.29 -11.57 -24.25
C LEU A 66 9.60 -11.43 -23.46
N CYS A 67 9.69 -12.08 -22.29
CA CYS A 67 10.92 -12.12 -21.51
C CYS A 67 12.05 -12.81 -22.26
N ARG A 68 11.76 -13.91 -22.97
CA ARG A 68 12.73 -14.64 -23.81
C ARG A 68 13.15 -13.86 -25.04
N GLU A 69 12.21 -13.09 -25.62
CA GLU A 69 12.45 -12.25 -26.79
C GLU A 69 13.14 -10.92 -26.45
N GLY A 70 13.18 -10.52 -25.18
CA GLY A 70 13.67 -9.21 -24.75
C GLY A 70 12.81 -8.05 -25.24
N ARG A 71 11.50 -8.25 -25.35
CA ARG A 71 10.56 -7.32 -26.00
C ARG A 71 9.45 -6.86 -25.08
N SER A 72 9.00 -5.61 -25.32
CA SER A 72 7.84 -5.01 -24.65
C SER A 72 6.67 -4.86 -25.60
N MET A 73 5.43 -4.90 -25.09
CA MET A 73 4.23 -4.63 -25.88
C MET A 73 3.04 -4.21 -25.01
N THR A 74 2.00 -3.68 -25.63
CA THR A 74 0.69 -3.43 -25.02
C THR A 74 -0.32 -4.44 -25.54
N LYS A 75 -1.23 -4.91 -24.69
CA LYS A 75 -2.36 -5.76 -25.12
C LYS A 75 -3.63 -5.38 -24.39
N THR A 76 -4.72 -5.26 -25.13
CA THR A 76 -6.06 -5.10 -24.57
C THR A 76 -6.71 -6.46 -24.40
N TYR A 77 -7.21 -6.73 -23.18
CA TYR A 77 -8.01 -7.91 -22.86
C TYR A 77 -9.48 -7.51 -22.76
N ARG A 78 -10.32 -8.14 -23.58
CA ARG A 78 -11.78 -7.96 -23.56
C ARG A 78 -12.43 -9.13 -22.85
N LEU A 79 -13.09 -8.84 -21.74
CA LEU A 79 -13.76 -9.84 -20.89
C LEU A 79 -15.22 -9.98 -21.34
N THR A 80 -15.47 -10.39 -22.60
CA THR A 80 -16.84 -10.57 -23.14
C THR A 80 -17.44 -11.90 -22.72
N ASN A 81 -18.77 -11.97 -22.60
CA ASN A 81 -19.50 -13.19 -22.20
C ASN A 81 -19.24 -14.41 -23.09
N THR A 82 -18.86 -14.22 -24.36
CA THR A 82 -18.52 -15.30 -25.29
C THR A 82 -17.13 -15.89 -25.04
N GLN A 83 -16.17 -15.07 -24.63
CA GLN A 83 -14.84 -15.53 -24.16
C GLN A 83 -14.87 -15.95 -22.68
N ALA A 84 -15.82 -15.42 -21.88
CA ALA A 84 -16.03 -15.80 -20.50
C ALA A 84 -16.52 -17.25 -20.33
N GLY A 85 -17.26 -17.78 -21.31
CA GLY A 85 -17.68 -19.18 -21.34
C GLY A 85 -16.51 -20.15 -21.45
N ASP A 86 -15.52 -19.82 -22.28
CA ASP A 86 -14.30 -20.62 -22.46
C ASP A 86 -13.26 -20.37 -21.36
N LEU A 87 -13.29 -19.18 -20.72
CA LEU A 87 -12.32 -18.73 -19.73
C LEU A 87 -12.86 -18.73 -18.28
N GLY A 88 -14.13 -19.10 -18.07
CA GLY A 88 -14.76 -19.22 -16.74
C GLY A 88 -14.94 -17.87 -16.01
N MET A 89 -15.01 -16.72 -16.72
CA MET A 89 -15.18 -15.38 -16.14
C MET A 89 -16.48 -14.72 -16.56
N VAL A 90 -17.18 -14.08 -15.61
CA VAL A 90 -18.49 -13.44 -15.79
C VAL A 90 -18.40 -11.90 -15.89
N CYS A 91 -17.20 -11.33 -15.97
CA CYS A 91 -16.98 -9.88 -15.95
C CYS A 91 -16.95 -9.30 -17.36
N GLY A 92 -17.92 -8.41 -17.70
CA GLY A 92 -17.99 -7.72 -19.01
C GLY A 92 -17.17 -6.43 -19.05
N GLY A 93 -15.83 -6.48 -18.93
CA GLY A 93 -14.97 -5.31 -18.95
C GLY A 93 -13.80 -5.40 -19.93
N GLU A 94 -13.03 -4.33 -20.04
CA GLU A 94 -11.78 -4.29 -20.79
C GLU A 94 -10.62 -3.86 -19.88
N ALA A 95 -9.44 -4.44 -20.10
CA ALA A 95 -8.20 -4.04 -19.41
C ALA A 95 -7.06 -3.89 -20.42
N ASP A 96 -6.41 -2.72 -20.39
CA ASP A 96 -5.20 -2.48 -21.17
C ASP A 96 -4.00 -2.81 -20.28
N ILE A 97 -3.20 -3.78 -20.71
CA ILE A 97 -2.03 -4.26 -19.98
C ILE A 97 -0.77 -3.93 -20.76
N LEU A 98 0.14 -3.29 -20.09
CA LEU A 98 1.49 -2.97 -20.48
C LEU A 98 2.41 -4.13 -20.08
N PHE A 99 3.12 -4.74 -21.02
CA PHE A 99 4.15 -5.75 -20.78
C PHE A 99 5.51 -5.11 -21.05
N GLN A 100 6.20 -4.67 -20.01
CA GLN A 100 7.51 -4.06 -20.13
C GLN A 100 8.60 -5.06 -19.81
N TYR A 101 9.41 -5.39 -20.80
CA TYR A 101 10.66 -6.10 -20.55
C TYR A 101 11.65 -5.16 -19.88
N VAL A 102 12.27 -5.62 -18.82
CA VAL A 102 13.29 -4.90 -18.04
C VAL A 102 14.57 -5.68 -18.13
N ALA A 103 15.57 -5.08 -18.74
CA ALA A 103 16.88 -5.69 -18.94
C ALA A 103 17.76 -5.55 -17.69
N PRO A 104 18.80 -6.38 -17.50
CA PRO A 104 19.77 -6.22 -16.42
C PRO A 104 20.41 -4.83 -16.35
N ALA A 105 20.56 -4.17 -17.49
CA ALA A 105 21.09 -2.80 -17.57
C ALA A 105 20.19 -1.75 -16.89
N ASP A 106 18.91 -2.04 -16.67
CA ASP A 106 17.93 -1.15 -16.04
C ASP A 106 17.98 -1.21 -14.49
N LEU A 107 18.84 -2.06 -13.91
CA LEU A 107 18.99 -2.18 -12.46
C LEU A 107 19.15 -0.85 -11.72
N PRO A 108 19.96 0.12 -12.20
CA PRO A 108 20.10 1.42 -11.54
C PRO A 108 18.76 2.18 -11.44
N GLN A 109 17.89 2.09 -12.46
CA GLN A 109 16.58 2.72 -12.45
C GLN A 109 15.63 2.03 -11.47
N VAL A 110 15.65 0.70 -11.41
CA VAL A 110 14.88 -0.07 -10.43
C VAL A 110 15.30 0.25 -9.00
N GLN A 111 16.61 0.43 -8.75
CA GLN A 111 17.12 0.86 -7.45
C GLN A 111 16.68 2.28 -7.07
N LYS A 112 16.60 3.21 -8.05
CA LYS A 112 16.03 4.54 -7.80
C LYS A 112 14.55 4.45 -7.39
N ILE A 113 13.76 3.60 -8.06
CA ILE A 113 12.35 3.38 -7.73
C ILE A 113 12.22 2.81 -6.31
N LEU A 114 13.06 1.85 -5.93
CA LEU A 114 13.06 1.29 -4.57
C LEU A 114 13.37 2.35 -3.51
N ARG A 115 14.37 3.21 -3.74
CA ARG A 115 14.68 4.33 -2.83
C ARG A 115 13.50 5.31 -2.73
N ALA A 116 12.85 5.63 -3.85
CA ALA A 116 11.67 6.50 -3.85
C ALA A 116 10.45 5.91 -3.12
N LEU A 117 10.32 4.57 -3.10
CA LEU A 117 9.30 3.87 -2.31
C LEU A 117 9.58 3.88 -0.80
N GLU A 118 10.81 4.15 -0.40
CA GLU A 118 11.23 4.27 1.01
C GLU A 118 11.29 5.72 1.49
N ASP A 119 11.45 6.65 0.58
CA ASP A 119 11.53 8.08 0.88
C ASP A 119 10.16 8.60 1.35
N ARG A 120 10.13 9.17 2.56
CA ARG A 120 8.93 9.72 3.19
C ARG A 120 8.91 11.26 3.15
N THR A 121 9.95 11.87 2.62
CA THR A 121 10.12 13.33 2.68
C THR A 121 9.26 14.05 1.67
N GLU A 122 9.18 13.53 0.45
CA GLU A 122 8.43 14.14 -0.65
C GLU A 122 7.67 13.10 -1.48
N PRO A 123 6.46 13.43 -1.97
CA PRO A 123 5.74 12.56 -2.88
C PRO A 123 6.50 12.45 -4.21
N ARG A 124 6.61 11.23 -4.73
CA ARG A 124 7.19 10.92 -6.04
C ARG A 124 6.19 10.13 -6.88
N TRP A 125 6.22 10.33 -8.16
CA TRP A 125 5.41 9.58 -9.12
C TRP A 125 6.29 8.76 -10.03
N LEU A 126 5.96 7.48 -10.16
CA LEU A 126 6.53 6.63 -11.21
C LEU A 126 5.79 6.92 -12.51
N VAL A 127 6.54 7.38 -13.49
CA VAL A 127 6.06 7.59 -14.84
C VAL A 127 6.58 6.45 -15.72
N THR A 128 5.69 5.75 -16.39
CA THR A 128 6.02 4.84 -17.48
C THR A 128 5.70 5.54 -18.78
N ALA A 129 6.73 5.96 -19.52
CA ALA A 129 6.59 6.49 -20.85
C ALA A 129 6.75 5.36 -21.87
N PHE A 130 5.77 5.16 -22.74
CA PHE A 130 5.76 4.07 -23.69
C PHE A 130 5.26 4.49 -25.07
N ALA A 131 5.99 4.07 -26.09
CA ALA A 131 5.69 4.19 -27.50
C ALA A 131 5.96 2.84 -28.18
N LEU A 132 5.78 2.75 -29.48
CA LEU A 132 5.93 1.49 -30.23
C LEU A 132 7.27 0.78 -29.91
N ASP A 133 8.38 1.54 -29.93
CA ASP A 133 9.75 1.01 -29.78
C ASP A 133 10.50 1.59 -28.58
N SER A 134 9.83 2.33 -27.69
CA SER A 134 10.49 3.01 -26.57
C SER A 134 9.68 2.87 -25.28
N TRP A 135 10.32 2.29 -24.25
CA TRP A 135 9.70 2.00 -22.96
C TRP A 135 10.67 2.42 -21.85
N ARG A 136 10.27 3.44 -21.08
CA ARG A 136 11.15 3.99 -20.05
C ARG A 136 10.38 4.30 -18.78
N TRP A 137 11.03 4.12 -17.65
CA TRP A 137 10.58 4.60 -16.35
C TRP A 137 11.31 5.89 -15.98
N GLY A 138 10.59 6.79 -15.33
CA GLY A 138 11.15 7.96 -14.70
C GLY A 138 10.47 8.29 -13.39
N LEU A 139 11.17 8.99 -12.52
CA LEU A 139 10.64 9.52 -11.27
C LEU A 139 10.36 11.02 -11.45
N CYS A 140 9.12 11.39 -11.15
CA CYS A 140 8.63 12.76 -11.24
C CYS A 140 8.37 13.33 -9.85
N ASP A 141 8.71 14.58 -9.63
CA ASP A 141 8.35 15.34 -8.44
C ASP A 141 6.98 16.03 -8.60
N GLY A 142 6.51 16.70 -7.53
CA GLY A 142 5.24 17.42 -7.54
C GLY A 142 5.20 18.66 -8.45
N ALA A 143 6.33 19.12 -8.93
CA ALA A 143 6.45 20.22 -9.90
C ALA A 143 6.40 19.75 -11.36
N GLY A 144 6.31 18.45 -11.60
CA GLY A 144 6.29 17.87 -12.95
C GLY A 144 7.70 17.69 -13.56
N SER A 145 8.75 17.80 -12.76
CA SER A 145 10.12 17.55 -13.21
C SER A 145 10.41 16.05 -13.20
N CYS A 146 10.80 15.50 -14.34
CA CYS A 146 11.12 14.08 -14.54
C CYS A 146 12.45 13.93 -15.29
N PRO A 147 13.61 14.07 -14.60
CA PRO A 147 14.93 14.07 -15.24
C PRO A 147 15.24 12.81 -16.04
N ASP A 148 14.73 11.65 -15.58
CA ASP A 148 14.95 10.34 -16.23
C ASP A 148 14.26 10.23 -17.60
N LEU A 149 13.26 11.08 -17.88
CA LEU A 149 12.48 11.10 -19.12
C LEU A 149 12.69 12.40 -19.89
N GLY A 150 13.93 12.77 -20.12
CA GLY A 150 14.29 13.99 -20.85
C GLY A 150 13.45 14.17 -22.13
N GLY A 151 12.92 15.40 -22.35
CA GLY A 151 12.10 15.76 -23.49
C GLY A 151 10.58 15.63 -23.27
N ILE A 152 10.10 15.15 -22.09
CA ILE A 152 8.67 15.19 -21.76
C ILE A 152 8.39 16.50 -21.01
N PRO A 153 7.57 17.42 -21.58
CA PRO A 153 7.24 18.67 -20.91
C PRO A 153 6.44 18.44 -19.63
N GLY A 154 6.75 19.21 -18.57
CA GLY A 154 6.03 19.15 -17.28
C GLY A 154 4.53 19.39 -17.44
N GLU A 155 4.11 20.19 -18.41
CA GLU A 155 2.70 20.46 -18.73
C GLU A 155 1.90 19.17 -19.08
N ARG A 156 2.57 18.16 -19.63
CA ARG A 156 1.96 16.84 -19.88
C ARG A 156 1.87 15.98 -18.64
N LEU A 157 2.76 16.19 -17.67
CA LEU A 157 2.83 15.42 -16.43
C LEU A 157 1.91 15.98 -15.34
N LEU A 158 1.90 17.29 -15.14
CA LEU A 158 1.15 17.95 -14.08
C LEU A 158 -0.32 17.51 -13.94
N PRO A 159 -1.11 17.39 -15.04
CA PRO A 159 -2.51 16.94 -14.94
C PRO A 159 -2.65 15.48 -14.48
N LEU A 160 -1.60 14.69 -14.59
CA LEU A 160 -1.57 13.26 -14.26
C LEU A 160 -1.06 12.99 -12.84
N LEU A 161 -0.47 14.00 -12.16
CA LEU A 161 0.09 13.86 -10.81
C LEU A 161 -1.02 13.86 -9.75
N GLY A 162 -1.69 12.73 -9.62
CA GLY A 162 -2.78 12.54 -8.66
C GLY A 162 -2.50 11.42 -7.67
N LYS A 163 -3.42 11.23 -6.70
CA LYS A 163 -3.40 10.10 -5.77
C LYS A 163 -3.77 8.77 -6.45
N ARG A 164 -4.49 8.82 -7.56
CA ARG A 164 -4.88 7.64 -8.35
C ARG A 164 -4.00 7.53 -9.58
N PRO A 165 -3.71 6.30 -10.05
CA PRO A 165 -3.03 6.11 -11.32
C PRO A 165 -3.78 6.77 -12.46
N ALA A 166 -3.05 7.39 -13.38
CA ALA A 166 -3.59 8.09 -14.53
C ALA A 166 -2.85 7.70 -15.82
N LEU A 167 -3.59 7.62 -16.93
CA LEU A 167 -3.05 7.39 -18.26
C LEU A 167 -3.25 8.66 -19.09
N GLY A 168 -2.15 9.23 -19.57
CA GLY A 168 -2.12 10.35 -20.51
C GLY A 168 -1.84 9.88 -21.92
N GLU A 169 -2.64 10.36 -22.86
CA GLU A 169 -2.48 10.08 -24.29
C GLU A 169 -1.31 10.87 -24.89
N GLY A 170 -0.85 10.43 -26.06
CA GLY A 170 0.20 11.07 -26.84
C GLY A 170 1.33 10.11 -27.22
N ASP A 171 2.37 10.65 -27.83
CA ASP A 171 3.56 9.89 -28.18
C ASP A 171 4.81 10.53 -27.51
N PRO A 172 5.42 9.82 -26.55
CA PRO A 172 4.97 8.59 -25.91
C PRO A 172 3.70 8.79 -25.07
N ALA A 173 2.88 7.74 -24.89
CA ALA A 173 1.84 7.71 -23.88
C ALA A 173 2.49 7.64 -22.46
N LEU A 174 1.79 8.16 -21.44
CA LEU A 174 2.32 8.29 -20.10
C LEU A 174 1.39 7.61 -19.10
N PHE A 175 1.86 6.56 -18.43
CA PHE A 175 1.16 6.02 -17.27
C PHE A 175 1.84 6.51 -16.00
N VAL A 176 1.10 7.23 -15.16
CA VAL A 176 1.62 7.91 -13.98
C VAL A 176 0.98 7.33 -12.73
N GLN A 177 1.80 6.97 -11.76
CA GLN A 177 1.34 6.42 -10.49
C GLN A 177 2.14 7.00 -9.32
N LEU A 178 1.43 7.49 -8.30
CA LEU A 178 2.04 7.95 -7.07
C LEU A 178 2.77 6.79 -6.38
N LEU A 179 4.05 7.01 -6.06
CA LEU A 179 4.84 6.18 -5.16
C LEU A 179 4.65 6.73 -3.74
N ALA A 180 3.48 6.50 -3.17
CA ALA A 180 3.32 6.80 -1.75
C ALA A 180 4.05 5.72 -0.95
N PRO A 181 4.90 6.10 0.02
CA PRO A 181 5.32 5.14 1.04
C PRO A 181 4.05 4.57 1.66
N ALA A 182 3.99 3.26 1.78
CA ALA A 182 2.91 2.65 2.55
C ALA A 182 3.02 3.21 3.97
N GLY A 183 1.97 3.89 4.45
CA GLY A 183 1.97 4.43 5.81
C GLY A 183 2.21 3.30 6.81
N THR A 184 3.08 3.54 7.78
CA THR A 184 3.42 2.56 8.81
C THR A 184 2.30 2.47 9.84
N VAL A 185 1.95 1.27 10.24
CA VAL A 185 1.10 1.04 11.40
C VAL A 185 1.97 0.96 12.64
N TYR A 186 1.89 1.97 13.49
CA TYR A 186 2.48 1.96 14.82
C TYR A 186 1.50 1.31 15.78
N LEU A 187 1.79 0.07 16.17
CA LEU A 187 0.97 -0.74 17.06
C LEU A 187 1.52 -0.66 18.49
N PHE A 188 0.80 -0.03 19.39
CA PHE A 188 1.13 0.07 20.79
C PHE A 188 0.41 -1.03 21.58
N GLY A 189 1.20 -2.00 22.07
CA GLY A 189 0.73 -3.18 22.78
C GLY A 189 0.55 -4.41 21.90
N ALA A 190 1.38 -5.42 22.12
CA ALA A 190 1.37 -6.70 21.41
C ALA A 190 0.75 -7.81 22.27
N GLY A 191 -0.43 -7.56 22.87
CA GLY A 191 -1.26 -8.60 23.50
C GLY A 191 -1.86 -9.55 22.46
N HIS A 192 -2.80 -10.41 22.86
CA HIS A 192 -3.39 -11.42 21.97
C HIS A 192 -4.01 -10.81 20.70
N VAL A 193 -4.73 -9.69 20.81
CA VAL A 193 -5.31 -8.98 19.65
C VAL A 193 -4.22 -8.35 18.81
N GLY A 194 -3.24 -7.67 19.46
CA GLY A 194 -2.14 -7.03 18.76
C GLY A 194 -1.28 -8.01 17.96
N LEU A 195 -0.96 -9.16 18.55
CA LEU A 195 -0.22 -10.22 17.86
C LEU A 195 -0.99 -10.77 16.64
N ALA A 196 -2.28 -11.06 16.80
CA ALA A 196 -3.13 -11.48 15.67
C ALA A 196 -3.19 -10.39 14.57
N LEU A 197 -3.25 -9.12 14.96
CA LEU A 197 -3.28 -7.99 14.04
C LEU A 197 -1.98 -7.85 13.24
N VAL A 198 -0.81 -8.04 13.87
CA VAL A 198 0.48 -8.00 13.18
C VAL A 198 0.52 -8.94 11.98
N HIS A 199 0.04 -10.17 12.15
CA HIS A 199 -0.01 -11.15 11.05
C HIS A 199 -0.95 -10.73 9.91
N LEU A 200 -2.13 -10.20 10.23
CA LEU A 200 -3.08 -9.72 9.22
C LEU A 200 -2.55 -8.49 8.48
N LEU A 201 -1.84 -7.60 9.17
CA LEU A 201 -1.21 -6.44 8.56
C LEU A 201 -0.07 -6.81 7.63
N ALA A 202 0.74 -7.82 7.98
CA ALA A 202 1.76 -8.36 7.10
C ALA A 202 1.16 -8.95 5.81
N LEU A 203 0.08 -9.72 5.91
CA LEU A 203 -0.66 -10.26 4.76
C LEU A 203 -1.27 -9.17 3.86
N THR A 204 -1.63 -8.02 4.43
CA THR A 204 -2.21 -6.88 3.70
C THR A 204 -1.19 -5.82 3.32
N GLU A 205 0.11 -6.15 3.42
CA GLU A 205 1.25 -5.31 3.03
C GLU A 205 1.30 -3.95 3.74
N PHE A 206 0.88 -3.88 5.00
CA PHE A 206 1.17 -2.73 5.85
C PHE A 206 2.56 -2.91 6.51
N PRO A 207 3.45 -1.93 6.40
CA PRO A 207 4.61 -1.87 7.29
C PRO A 207 4.15 -1.71 8.73
N VAL A 208 4.73 -2.48 9.65
CA VAL A 208 4.35 -2.47 11.07
C VAL A 208 5.56 -2.19 11.94
N VAL A 209 5.37 -1.30 12.90
CA VAL A 209 6.27 -1.12 14.05
C VAL A 209 5.47 -1.44 15.30
N VAL A 210 5.89 -2.43 16.05
CA VAL A 210 5.30 -2.78 17.34
C VAL A 210 6.04 -2.04 18.44
N TYR A 211 5.30 -1.38 19.33
CA TYR A 211 5.82 -0.77 20.55
C TYR A 211 5.21 -1.46 21.77
N ASP A 212 6.04 -1.96 22.65
CA ASP A 212 5.57 -2.63 23.88
C ASP A 212 6.48 -2.29 25.07
N GLN A 213 5.91 -2.15 26.25
CA GLN A 213 6.70 -1.85 27.45
C GLN A 213 7.35 -3.09 28.07
N ARG A 214 6.96 -4.29 27.67
CA ARG A 214 7.55 -5.52 28.23
C ARG A 214 9.00 -5.68 27.79
N PRO A 215 9.86 -6.24 28.66
CA PRO A 215 11.30 -6.38 28.39
C PRO A 215 11.62 -7.41 27.30
N ALA A 216 10.67 -8.26 26.93
CA ALA A 216 10.77 -9.15 25.80
C ALA A 216 9.50 -9.05 24.96
N PRO A 217 9.60 -8.99 23.62
CA PRO A 217 8.43 -9.06 22.75
C PRO A 217 7.75 -10.42 22.93
N PRO A 218 6.42 -10.51 22.74
CA PRO A 218 5.75 -11.81 22.75
C PRO A 218 6.26 -12.66 21.59
N ASP A 219 6.30 -13.97 21.81
CA ASP A 219 6.61 -14.92 20.76
C ASP A 219 5.63 -14.82 19.60
N GLY A 220 6.10 -15.10 18.40
CA GLY A 220 5.27 -15.15 17.20
C GLY A 220 5.16 -13.82 16.42
N ILE A 221 5.88 -12.77 16.80
CA ILE A 221 6.02 -11.59 15.92
C ILE A 221 6.94 -11.96 14.75
N PRO A 222 6.54 -11.74 13.48
CA PRO A 222 7.39 -12.00 12.32
C PRO A 222 8.72 -11.22 12.39
N GLU A 223 9.84 -11.83 12.01
CA GLU A 223 11.17 -11.22 12.05
C GLU A 223 11.28 -9.90 11.26
N ALA A 224 10.48 -9.74 10.21
CA ALA A 224 10.43 -8.51 9.41
C ALA A 224 9.76 -7.33 10.13
N VAL A 225 9.14 -7.55 11.29
CA VAL A 225 8.44 -6.52 12.05
C VAL A 225 9.40 -5.92 13.07
N ARG A 226 9.63 -4.62 12.97
CA ARG A 226 10.44 -3.88 13.96
C ARG A 226 9.70 -3.82 15.28
N VAL A 227 10.38 -4.22 16.36
CA VAL A 227 9.88 -4.10 17.73
C VAL A 227 10.71 -3.05 18.48
N VAL A 228 10.00 -2.11 19.09
CA VAL A 228 10.59 -1.07 19.96
C VAL A 228 10.06 -1.26 21.36
N GLN A 229 10.95 -1.18 22.34
CA GLN A 229 10.62 -1.38 23.75
C GLN A 229 10.82 -0.10 24.54
N GLY A 230 9.95 0.14 25.50
CA GLY A 230 10.06 1.28 26.41
C GLY A 230 8.77 1.62 27.13
N PRO A 231 8.83 2.57 28.07
CA PRO A 231 7.64 3.08 28.76
C PRO A 231 6.72 3.82 27.78
N TYR A 232 5.42 3.80 28.05
CA TYR A 232 4.43 4.46 27.19
C TYR A 232 4.44 5.98 27.33
N GLU A 233 4.94 6.51 28.41
CA GLU A 233 4.95 7.94 28.75
C GLU A 233 5.79 8.79 27.78
N ASP A 234 6.82 8.21 27.18
CA ASP A 234 7.74 8.87 26.24
C ASP A 234 7.91 8.08 24.91
N ALA A 235 6.91 7.29 24.55
CA ALA A 235 6.99 6.34 23.45
C ALA A 235 7.37 6.97 22.10
N LEU A 236 6.85 8.15 21.78
CA LEU A 236 7.12 8.80 20.50
C LEU A 236 8.57 9.29 20.38
N SER A 237 9.27 9.55 21.48
CA SER A 237 10.69 9.93 21.46
C SER A 237 11.61 8.80 20.95
N ARG A 238 11.12 7.56 20.96
CA ARG A 238 11.84 6.34 20.56
C ARG A 238 11.47 5.85 19.17
N LEU A 239 10.54 6.54 18.53
CA LEU A 239 10.03 6.21 17.21
C LEU A 239 10.45 7.27 16.20
N GLU A 240 10.36 6.89 14.92
CA GLU A 240 10.40 7.87 13.85
C GLU A 240 9.19 8.79 13.93
N ALA A 241 9.29 10.00 13.40
CA ALA A 241 8.19 10.95 13.39
C ALA A 241 6.97 10.36 12.65
N ILE A 242 5.83 10.34 13.32
CA ILE A 242 4.56 9.85 12.75
C ILE A 242 4.04 10.91 11.77
N GLY A 243 3.96 10.53 10.51
CA GLY A 243 3.56 11.38 9.40
C GLY A 243 2.06 11.27 9.01
N PRO A 244 1.62 12.07 8.02
CA PRO A 244 0.21 12.15 7.61
C PRO A 244 -0.30 10.92 6.87
N GLU A 245 0.55 9.98 6.50
CA GLU A 245 0.15 8.70 5.89
C GLU A 245 0.18 7.53 6.89
N ASP A 246 0.64 7.77 8.13
CA ASP A 246 0.81 6.73 9.15
C ASP A 246 -0.46 6.46 9.95
N TYR A 247 -0.49 5.28 10.52
CA TYR A 247 -1.61 4.76 11.30
C TYR A 247 -1.15 4.45 12.71
N VAL A 248 -1.93 4.83 13.70
CA VAL A 248 -1.70 4.51 15.10
C VAL A 248 -2.79 3.60 15.60
N VAL A 249 -2.39 2.46 16.18
CA VAL A 249 -3.28 1.47 16.77
C VAL A 249 -2.86 1.25 18.21
N ILE A 250 -3.78 1.49 19.16
CA ILE A 250 -3.51 1.48 20.59
C ILE A 250 -4.29 0.34 21.23
N MET A 251 -3.54 -0.62 21.79
CA MET A 251 -4.05 -1.85 22.42
C MET A 251 -3.23 -2.20 23.66
N THR A 252 -2.89 -1.19 24.47
CA THR A 252 -2.00 -1.41 25.62
C THR A 252 -2.71 -2.18 26.75
N PRO A 253 -1.97 -2.88 27.61
CA PRO A 253 -2.54 -3.46 28.82
C PRO A 253 -3.01 -2.35 29.78
N GLY A 254 -4.33 -2.21 29.93
CA GLY A 254 -4.90 -1.22 30.84
C GLY A 254 -5.21 0.13 30.16
N HIS A 255 -5.82 1.04 30.94
CA HIS A 255 -6.28 2.34 30.43
C HIS A 255 -5.23 3.45 30.57
N GLN A 256 -4.24 3.27 31.45
CA GLN A 256 -3.17 4.26 31.64
C GLN A 256 -2.27 4.34 30.41
N GLY A 257 -1.83 3.19 29.89
CA GLY A 257 -1.01 3.17 28.67
C GLY A 257 -1.72 3.75 27.46
N ASP A 258 -3.01 3.43 27.27
CA ASP A 258 -3.79 3.99 26.18
C ASP A 258 -3.88 5.53 26.26
N TYR A 259 -4.09 6.06 27.46
CA TYR A 259 -4.10 7.51 27.70
C TYR A 259 -2.74 8.15 27.40
N GLU A 260 -1.64 7.56 27.89
CA GLU A 260 -0.29 8.11 27.67
C GLU A 260 0.09 8.16 26.19
N ILE A 261 -0.32 7.14 25.41
CA ILE A 261 -0.11 7.14 23.98
C ILE A 261 -1.02 8.15 23.28
N LEU A 262 -2.33 8.18 23.58
CA LEU A 262 -3.26 9.14 22.98
C LEU A 262 -2.80 10.58 23.17
N ARG A 263 -2.34 10.95 24.37
CA ARG A 263 -1.82 12.28 24.69
C ARG A 263 -0.66 12.71 23.79
N GLN A 264 0.17 11.77 23.36
CA GLN A 264 1.29 12.03 22.45
C GLN A 264 0.83 12.04 20.98
N VAL A 265 0.09 11.03 20.54
CA VAL A 265 -0.25 10.85 19.13
C VAL A 265 -1.30 11.84 18.61
N LEU A 266 -2.17 12.38 19.46
CA LEU A 266 -3.13 13.41 19.05
C LEU A 266 -2.48 14.73 18.60
N ARG A 267 -1.21 14.94 18.95
CA ARG A 267 -0.37 16.06 18.50
C ARG A 267 0.34 15.78 17.17
N THR A 268 0.19 14.58 16.61
CA THR A 268 0.80 14.19 15.33
C THR A 268 -0.20 14.33 14.20
N PRO A 269 0.27 14.43 12.94
CA PRO A 269 -0.60 14.46 11.77
C PRO A 269 -1.09 13.06 11.33
N ALA A 270 -0.98 12.04 12.18
CA ALA A 270 -1.35 10.66 11.84
C ALA A 270 -2.68 10.59 11.06
N ARG A 271 -2.67 9.82 9.98
CA ARG A 271 -3.86 9.58 9.12
C ARG A 271 -4.99 8.90 9.87
N TYR A 272 -4.64 8.02 10.78
CA TYR A 272 -5.57 7.21 11.54
C TYR A 272 -5.07 7.03 12.97
N VAL A 273 -5.97 7.20 13.93
CA VAL A 273 -5.72 6.89 15.33
C VAL A 273 -6.87 6.00 15.82
N GLY A 274 -6.56 4.77 16.21
CA GLY A 274 -7.55 3.84 16.74
C GLY A 274 -7.18 3.36 18.14
N CYS A 275 -8.16 3.25 19.03
CA CYS A 275 -7.95 2.79 20.40
C CYS A 275 -8.95 1.69 20.76
N ILE A 276 -8.43 0.56 21.29
CA ILE A 276 -9.27 -0.52 21.80
C ILE A 276 -9.84 -0.15 23.17
N GLY A 277 -11.09 -0.49 23.40
CA GLY A 277 -11.68 -0.30 24.71
C GLY A 277 -13.20 -0.36 24.70
N SER A 278 -13.77 -0.67 25.87
CA SER A 278 -15.21 -0.54 26.07
C SER A 278 -15.65 0.92 26.04
N ARG A 279 -16.91 1.19 25.71
CA ARG A 279 -17.46 2.55 25.69
C ARG A 279 -17.20 3.33 26.99
N ARG A 280 -17.29 2.64 28.15
CA ARG A 280 -17.00 3.23 29.47
C ARG A 280 -15.53 3.67 29.61
N LYS A 281 -14.60 2.80 29.18
CA LYS A 281 -13.15 3.07 29.20
C LYS A 281 -12.81 4.27 28.31
N ILE A 282 -13.39 4.30 27.12
CA ILE A 282 -13.20 5.36 26.14
C ILE A 282 -13.70 6.72 26.67
N ALA A 283 -14.91 6.73 27.31
CA ALA A 283 -15.46 7.94 27.93
C ALA A 283 -14.55 8.50 29.01
N ALA A 284 -14.04 7.65 29.91
CA ALA A 284 -13.11 8.09 30.96
C ALA A 284 -11.79 8.62 30.40
N THR A 285 -11.24 8.01 29.34
CA THR A 285 -10.03 8.49 28.66
C THR A 285 -10.27 9.84 28.01
N ARG A 286 -11.45 10.05 27.36
CA ARG A 286 -11.85 11.31 26.77
C ARG A 286 -11.93 12.42 27.81
N GLU A 287 -12.65 12.21 28.93
CA GLU A 287 -12.77 13.21 30.01
C GLU A 287 -11.39 13.66 30.51
N ARG A 288 -10.45 12.70 30.67
CA ARG A 288 -9.10 13.01 31.11
C ARG A 288 -8.32 13.82 30.09
N LEU A 289 -8.40 13.49 28.80
CA LEU A 289 -7.75 14.24 27.73
C LEU A 289 -8.29 15.66 27.62
N LEU A 290 -9.61 15.85 27.77
CA LEU A 290 -10.21 17.19 27.81
C LEU A 290 -9.72 18.01 28.99
N ALA A 291 -9.57 17.40 30.17
CA ALA A 291 -9.00 18.06 31.37
C ALA A 291 -7.54 18.47 31.15
N ASP A 292 -6.79 17.75 30.30
CA ASP A 292 -5.41 18.08 29.91
C ASP A 292 -5.31 19.10 28.77
N GLY A 293 -6.42 19.67 28.34
CA GLY A 293 -6.47 20.75 27.34
C GLY A 293 -6.59 20.30 25.89
N PHE A 294 -6.87 19.02 25.63
CA PHE A 294 -7.27 18.58 24.30
C PHE A 294 -8.71 19.01 24.00
N SER A 295 -9.00 19.25 22.73
CA SER A 295 -10.35 19.63 22.29
C SER A 295 -11.18 18.40 21.92
N GLU A 296 -12.50 18.58 21.82
CA GLU A 296 -13.40 17.58 21.23
C GLU A 296 -13.01 17.24 19.79
N ALA A 297 -12.50 18.20 19.03
CA ALA A 297 -12.03 17.99 17.66
C ALA A 297 -10.80 17.06 17.62
N ASP A 298 -9.89 17.16 18.59
CA ASP A 298 -8.75 16.26 18.71
C ASP A 298 -9.24 14.83 18.97
N PHE A 299 -10.17 14.66 19.91
CA PHE A 299 -10.72 13.34 20.23
C PHE A 299 -11.59 12.78 19.11
N ALA A 300 -12.25 13.62 18.32
CA ALA A 300 -13.04 13.18 17.17
C ALA A 300 -12.20 12.45 16.10
N ARG A 301 -10.88 12.63 16.09
CA ARG A 301 -9.96 11.88 15.23
C ARG A 301 -9.78 10.42 15.67
N VAL A 302 -10.14 10.07 16.91
CA VAL A 302 -9.93 8.74 17.47
C VAL A 302 -11.06 7.78 17.06
N HIS A 303 -10.71 6.68 16.41
CA HIS A 303 -11.62 5.57 16.18
C HIS A 303 -11.70 4.71 17.45
N ALA A 304 -12.72 4.93 18.25
CA ALA A 304 -12.92 4.23 19.53
C ALA A 304 -14.43 3.98 19.77
N PRO A 305 -14.87 2.72 19.86
CA PRO A 305 -14.07 1.49 19.74
C PRO A 305 -13.42 1.33 18.38
N ILE A 306 -12.18 0.80 18.35
CA ILE A 306 -11.46 0.49 17.12
C ILE A 306 -12.10 -0.69 16.38
N GLY A 307 -11.99 -0.70 15.05
CA GLY A 307 -12.48 -1.77 14.19
C GLY A 307 -13.84 -1.50 13.57
N LEU A 308 -14.15 -2.23 12.50
CA LEU A 308 -15.49 -2.25 11.92
C LEU A 308 -16.39 -3.14 12.79
N ASP A 309 -17.66 -2.78 12.89
CA ASP A 309 -18.67 -3.58 13.60
C ASP A 309 -19.04 -4.84 12.78
N ILE A 310 -18.36 -5.94 13.08
CA ILE A 310 -18.56 -7.26 12.45
C ILE A 310 -19.04 -8.32 13.45
N GLY A 311 -19.28 -7.92 14.72
CA GLY A 311 -19.66 -8.84 15.78
C GLY A 311 -18.52 -9.76 16.26
N GLY A 312 -17.26 -9.35 16.08
CA GLY A 312 -16.11 -10.16 16.51
C GLY A 312 -15.94 -10.20 18.02
N GLU A 313 -15.69 -11.38 18.58
CA GLU A 313 -15.52 -11.63 20.01
C GLU A 313 -14.12 -12.17 20.32
N THR A 314 -13.55 -13.01 19.45
CA THR A 314 -12.22 -13.57 19.64
C THR A 314 -11.11 -12.56 19.30
N PRO A 315 -9.89 -12.68 19.84
CA PRO A 315 -8.76 -11.83 19.49
C PRO A 315 -8.52 -11.75 17.98
N GLN A 316 -8.67 -12.85 17.25
CA GLN A 316 -8.48 -12.94 15.80
C GLN A 316 -9.58 -12.19 15.02
N GLU A 317 -10.85 -12.31 15.45
CA GLU A 317 -11.97 -11.60 14.84
C GLU A 317 -11.89 -10.09 15.09
N ILE A 318 -11.50 -9.67 16.30
CA ILE A 318 -11.24 -8.26 16.63
C ILE A 318 -10.08 -7.73 15.76
N ALA A 319 -8.99 -8.48 15.63
CA ALA A 319 -7.88 -8.13 14.77
C ALA A 319 -8.31 -8.01 13.30
N LEU A 320 -9.16 -8.91 12.80
CA LEU A 320 -9.73 -8.86 11.45
C LEU A 320 -10.56 -7.58 11.25
N SER A 321 -11.41 -7.24 12.20
CA SER A 321 -12.22 -6.01 12.21
C SER A 321 -11.34 -4.76 12.10
N VAL A 322 -10.25 -4.71 12.87
CA VAL A 322 -9.29 -3.60 12.85
C VAL A 322 -8.53 -3.55 11.52
N ALA A 323 -8.01 -4.67 11.04
CA ALA A 323 -7.33 -4.75 9.75
C ALA A 323 -8.23 -4.28 8.60
N ALA A 324 -9.50 -4.70 8.59
CA ALA A 324 -10.48 -4.27 7.59
C ALA A 324 -10.74 -2.75 7.65
N GLN A 325 -10.80 -2.16 8.86
CA GLN A 325 -10.94 -0.71 9.02
C GLN A 325 -9.71 0.05 8.49
N LEU A 326 -8.50 -0.44 8.75
CA LEU A 326 -7.27 0.14 8.22
C LEU A 326 -7.20 0.07 6.69
N VAL A 327 -7.62 -1.05 6.09
CA VAL A 327 -7.74 -1.20 4.63
C VAL A 327 -8.75 -0.21 4.05
N ALA A 328 -9.91 -0.04 4.70
CA ALA A 328 -10.92 0.94 4.29
C ALA A 328 -10.35 2.38 4.36
N CYS A 329 -9.65 2.72 5.44
CA CYS A 329 -8.98 4.02 5.60
C CYS A 329 -7.94 4.25 4.50
N ARG A 330 -7.10 3.25 4.19
CA ARG A 330 -6.12 3.32 3.10
C ARG A 330 -6.77 3.57 1.75
N ALA A 331 -7.92 2.97 1.52
CA ALA A 331 -8.72 3.14 0.29
C ALA A 331 -9.53 4.44 0.24
N GLY A 332 -9.50 5.28 1.28
CA GLY A 332 -10.31 6.49 1.39
C GLY A 332 -11.81 6.20 1.48
N LYS A 333 -12.18 5.04 2.05
CA LYS A 333 -13.58 4.65 2.27
C LYS A 333 -14.02 5.01 3.68
N PRO A 334 -15.34 5.18 3.92
CA PRO A 334 -15.87 5.40 5.24
C PRO A 334 -15.40 4.33 6.24
N THR A 335 -14.92 4.77 7.38
CA THR A 335 -14.37 3.91 8.43
C THR A 335 -15.24 3.86 9.67
N ARG A 336 -16.29 4.70 9.74
CA ARG A 336 -17.29 4.74 10.80
C ARG A 336 -18.67 4.46 10.22
N ARG A 337 -19.59 4.01 11.07
CA ARG A 337 -20.99 3.78 10.68
C ARG A 337 -21.69 5.08 10.30
N GLU A 338 -21.33 6.16 10.98
CA GLU A 338 -21.84 7.52 10.76
C GLU A 338 -21.33 8.17 9.46
N ASP A 339 -20.21 7.68 8.92
CA ASP A 339 -19.61 8.16 7.67
C ASP A 339 -20.19 7.45 6.42
N ARG A 340 -21.13 6.53 6.59
CA ARG A 340 -21.78 5.85 5.45
C ARG A 340 -22.95 6.67 4.94
N PRO A 341 -23.03 6.89 3.60
CA PRO A 341 -24.15 7.60 2.99
C PRO A 341 -25.48 6.87 3.20
#